data_67c0ea356593bd27462e5f5277061c5e
#
_entry.id   67c0ea356593bd27462e5f5277061c5e
#
_cell.length_a   1.000
_cell.length_b   1.000
_cell.length_c   1.000
_cell.angle_alpha   90.00
_cell.angle_beta   90.00
_cell.angle_gamma   90.00
#
_symmetry.space_group_name_H-M   'P 1'
#
loop_
_entity.id
_entity.type
_entity.pdbx_description
1 polymer ?
#
loop_
_entity_poly.entity_id
_entity_poly.type
_entity_poly.pdbx_seq_one_letter_code
_entity_poly.pdbx_strand_id
1 'polypeptide(L)'
;MSDMSHNHQKKIAVINDMTGFGRCSIAVELPVISAMKVQCCPLPTSIFSNHTGFESFFFDDYTDKMEDYMQEWVKLGLQFNGICTGFLGSARQIRIVEHFLSLFQTKDNITIIDPVMGDYGKMDQTYT
;
A
#
# COMPACT_ATOMS: atom_id res chain seq x y z
N MET A 1 24.93 6.77 8.34
CA MET A 1 24.88 5.29 8.46
C MET A 1 23.50 4.88 8.93
N SER A 2 22.90 3.91 8.26
CA SER A 2 21.59 3.45 8.67
C SER A 2 21.69 2.54 9.90
N ASP A 3 20.82 2.79 10.87
CA ASP A 3 20.65 1.92 12.03
C ASP A 3 19.74 0.77 11.63
N MET A 4 20.24 -0.45 11.70
CA MET A 4 19.50 -1.65 11.30
C MET A 4 18.59 -2.20 12.40
N SER A 5 18.55 -1.54 13.57
CA SER A 5 17.73 -2.01 14.69
C SER A 5 16.24 -2.07 14.32
N HIS A 6 15.76 -1.19 13.44
CA HIS A 6 14.36 -1.17 13.00
C HIS A 6 13.98 -2.38 12.16
N ASN A 7 14.94 -3.20 11.72
CA ASN A 7 14.64 -4.42 10.97
C ASN A 7 14.52 -5.66 11.87
N HIS A 8 14.64 -5.50 13.20
CA HIS A 8 14.45 -6.62 14.12
C HIS A 8 12.98 -7.00 14.24
N GLN A 9 12.07 -6.06 14.11
CA GLN A 9 10.64 -6.34 14.14
C GLN A 9 10.16 -6.74 12.75
N LYS A 10 9.33 -7.77 12.70
CA LYS A 10 8.70 -8.17 11.43
C LYS A 10 7.80 -7.05 10.92
N LYS A 11 7.83 -6.81 9.63
CA LYS A 11 7.06 -5.75 9.02
C LYS A 11 6.56 -6.13 7.64
N ILE A 12 5.42 -5.58 7.29
CA ILE A 12 4.78 -5.78 5.99
C ILE A 12 4.56 -4.42 5.36
N ALA A 13 5.03 -4.26 4.12
CA ALA A 13 4.71 -3.09 3.32
C ALA A 13 3.32 -3.27 2.73
N VAL A 14 2.48 -2.26 2.84
CA VAL A 14 1.11 -2.31 2.33
C VAL A 14 0.92 -1.16 1.35
N ILE A 15 0.79 -1.48 0.06
CA ILE A 15 0.60 -0.50 -1.00
C ILE A 15 -0.88 -0.48 -1.35
N ASN A 16 -1.61 0.51 -0.85
CA ASN A 16 -3.06 0.55 -0.96
C ASN A 16 -3.55 1.98 -0.74
N ASP A 17 -4.84 2.21 -0.94
CA ASP A 17 -5.43 3.50 -0.64
C ASP A 17 -5.69 3.67 0.85
N MET A 18 -5.76 4.92 1.28
CA MET A 18 -6.10 5.30 2.63
C MET A 18 -7.48 5.95 2.63
N THR A 19 -8.42 5.40 3.39
CA THR A 19 -9.78 5.89 3.48
C THR A 19 -10.07 6.37 4.90
N GLY A 20 -10.50 7.62 5.03
CA GLY A 20 -10.73 8.22 6.34
C GLY A 20 -11.93 7.63 7.05
N PHE A 21 -13.07 7.56 6.35
CA PHE A 21 -14.30 6.99 6.90
C PHE A 21 -14.71 5.78 6.09
N GLY A 22 -14.57 4.61 6.70
CA GLY A 22 -14.87 3.33 6.08
C GLY A 22 -13.88 2.28 6.56
N ARG A 23 -14.33 1.04 6.64
CA ARG A 23 -13.48 -0.07 7.11
C ARG A 23 -12.95 -0.84 5.91
N CYS A 24 -12.02 -0.23 5.19
CA CYS A 24 -11.46 -0.82 3.98
C CYS A 24 -10.01 -0.39 3.81
N SER A 25 -9.31 -1.09 2.94
CA SER A 25 -7.94 -0.78 2.52
C SER A 25 -6.99 -0.63 3.73
N ILE A 26 -6.15 0.38 3.75
CA ILE A 26 -5.17 0.57 4.84
C ILE A 26 -5.87 0.71 6.20
N ALA A 27 -7.06 1.32 6.23
CA ALA A 27 -7.80 1.50 7.48
C ALA A 27 -8.15 0.18 8.16
N VAL A 28 -8.31 -0.91 7.38
CA VAL A 28 -8.53 -2.26 7.92
C VAL A 28 -7.21 -2.99 8.11
N GLU A 29 -6.32 -2.90 7.14
CA GLU A 29 -5.07 -3.66 7.15
C GLU A 29 -4.17 -3.28 8.33
N LEU A 30 -4.09 -2.00 8.64
CA LEU A 30 -3.20 -1.51 9.69
C LEU A 30 -3.53 -2.10 11.05
N PRO A 31 -4.79 -2.01 11.56
CA PRO A 31 -5.10 -2.58 12.86
C PRO A 31 -5.01 -4.11 12.88
N VAL A 32 -5.38 -4.78 11.79
CA VAL A 32 -5.31 -6.25 11.73
C VAL A 32 -3.85 -6.72 11.79
N ILE A 33 -2.99 -6.12 10.98
CA ILE A 33 -1.57 -6.49 10.96
C ILE A 33 -0.92 -6.16 12.32
N SER A 34 -1.25 -5.01 12.89
CA SER A 34 -0.72 -4.61 14.20
C SER A 34 -1.15 -5.56 15.32
N ALA A 35 -2.39 -6.06 15.27
CA ALA A 35 -2.88 -7.01 16.24
C ALA A 35 -2.12 -8.34 16.19
N MET A 36 -1.50 -8.66 15.06
CA MET A 36 -0.66 -9.83 14.88
C MET A 36 0.79 -9.59 15.33
N LYS A 37 1.06 -8.44 15.93
CA LYS A 37 2.40 -8.03 16.41
C LYS A 37 3.41 -7.88 15.27
N VAL A 38 2.92 -7.47 14.11
CA VAL A 38 3.72 -7.15 12.92
C VAL A 38 3.51 -5.68 12.61
N GLN A 39 4.56 -4.99 12.23
CA GLN A 39 4.43 -3.59 11.85
C GLN A 39 3.87 -3.47 10.44
N CYS A 40 2.78 -2.72 10.31
CA CYS A 40 2.24 -2.35 9.00
C CYS A 40 2.90 -1.06 8.53
N CYS A 41 3.50 -1.10 7.34
CA CYS A 41 4.18 0.06 6.76
C CYS A 41 3.42 0.48 5.50
N PRO A 42 2.53 1.48 5.59
CA PRO A 42 1.70 1.85 4.45
C PRO A 42 2.43 2.76 3.47
N LEU A 43 2.27 2.44 2.18
CA LEU A 43 2.60 3.33 1.07
C LEU A 43 1.28 3.66 0.39
N PRO A 44 0.72 4.87 0.60
CA PRO A 44 -0.58 5.20 0.05
C PRO A 44 -0.53 5.41 -1.47
N THR A 45 -1.54 4.88 -2.16
CA THR A 45 -1.73 5.13 -3.60
C THR A 45 -2.66 6.30 -3.82
N SER A 46 -3.61 6.49 -2.93
CA SER A 46 -4.66 7.50 -2.99
C SER A 46 -5.18 7.74 -1.59
N ILE A 47 -5.74 8.90 -1.37
CA ILE A 47 -6.36 9.26 -0.10
C ILE A 47 -7.82 9.62 -0.36
N PHE A 48 -8.74 8.92 0.30
CA PHE A 48 -10.18 9.15 0.19
C PHE A 48 -10.71 9.68 1.50
N SER A 49 -11.65 10.62 1.42
CA SER A 49 -12.35 11.09 2.62
C SER A 49 -13.19 9.98 3.24
N ASN A 50 -13.82 9.17 2.38
CA ASN A 50 -14.69 8.09 2.80
C ASN A 50 -14.80 7.06 1.69
N HIS A 51 -15.43 5.94 2.01
CA HIS A 51 -15.63 4.84 1.07
C HIS A 51 -16.37 5.30 -0.18
N THR A 52 -15.96 4.80 -1.34
CA THR A 52 -16.54 5.18 -2.64
C THR A 52 -17.98 4.70 -2.84
N GLY A 53 -18.47 3.83 -1.95
CA GLY A 53 -19.87 3.39 -1.96
C GLY A 53 -20.84 4.43 -1.45
N PHE A 54 -20.38 5.50 -0.81
CA PHE A 54 -21.23 6.60 -0.39
C PHE A 54 -21.59 7.48 -1.57
N GLU A 55 -22.58 8.36 -1.38
CA GLU A 55 -23.11 9.25 -2.43
C GLU A 55 -22.02 10.11 -3.06
N SER A 56 -21.11 10.61 -2.24
CA SER A 56 -20.00 11.42 -2.72
C SER A 56 -18.78 11.18 -1.86
N PHE A 57 -17.61 11.50 -2.39
CA PHE A 57 -16.35 11.38 -1.66
C PHE A 57 -15.34 12.36 -2.24
N PHE A 58 -14.39 12.76 -1.40
CA PHE A 58 -13.20 13.49 -1.84
C PHE A 58 -12.08 12.50 -2.08
N PHE A 59 -11.28 12.75 -3.10
CA PHE A 59 -10.23 11.83 -3.51
C PHE A 59 -8.99 12.62 -3.91
N ASP A 60 -7.84 12.20 -3.42
CA ASP A 60 -6.56 12.77 -3.81
C ASP A 60 -5.64 11.64 -4.28
N ASP A 61 -5.19 11.73 -5.53
CA ASP A 61 -4.28 10.76 -6.13
C ASP A 61 -2.87 11.03 -5.61
N TYR A 62 -2.24 10.02 -5.05
CA TYR A 62 -0.91 10.17 -4.45
C TYR A 62 0.23 9.72 -5.38
N THR A 63 -0.09 9.38 -6.63
CA THR A 63 0.87 8.78 -7.58
C THR A 63 2.17 9.56 -7.70
N ASP A 64 2.07 10.90 -7.85
CA ASP A 64 3.25 11.75 -8.06
C ASP A 64 4.22 11.79 -6.88
N LYS A 65 3.78 11.34 -5.70
CA LYS A 65 4.57 11.41 -4.48
C LYS A 65 5.08 10.03 -4.04
N MET A 66 4.59 8.97 -4.65
CA MET A 66 4.93 7.60 -4.23
C MET A 66 6.42 7.30 -4.35
N GLU A 67 7.05 7.75 -5.43
CA GLU A 67 8.48 7.50 -5.65
C GLU A 67 9.35 8.15 -4.56
N ASP A 68 9.09 9.42 -4.23
CA ASP A 68 9.83 10.10 -3.18
C ASP A 68 9.61 9.44 -1.83
N TYR A 69 8.38 8.99 -1.59
CA TYR A 69 8.01 8.31 -0.36
C TYR A 69 8.82 7.02 -0.19
N MET A 70 8.85 6.19 -1.22
CA MET A 70 9.56 4.91 -1.13
C MET A 70 11.07 5.09 -1.13
N GLN A 71 11.60 6.16 -1.72
CA GLN A 71 13.04 6.44 -1.68
C GLN A 71 13.53 6.69 -0.25
N GLU A 72 12.70 7.27 0.60
CA GLU A 72 13.06 7.42 2.01
C GLU A 72 13.21 6.06 2.70
N TRP A 73 12.38 5.09 2.31
CA TRP A 73 12.52 3.73 2.83
C TRP A 73 13.80 3.05 2.35
N VAL A 74 14.21 3.33 1.12
CA VAL A 74 15.50 2.84 0.61
C VAL A 74 16.65 3.41 1.44
N LYS A 75 16.60 4.69 1.75
CA LYS A 75 17.63 5.34 2.57
C LYS A 75 17.73 4.73 3.96
N LEU A 76 16.60 4.31 4.53
CA LEU A 76 16.57 3.66 5.83
C LEU A 76 17.07 2.21 5.79
N GLY A 77 17.22 1.64 4.60
CA GLY A 77 17.60 0.23 4.47
C GLY A 77 16.55 -0.73 4.98
N LEU A 78 15.26 -0.39 4.82
CA LEU A 78 14.18 -1.24 5.32
C LEU A 78 14.14 -2.58 4.61
N GLN A 79 13.85 -3.63 5.37
CA GLN A 79 13.64 -4.98 4.87
C GLN A 79 12.27 -5.45 5.32
N PHE A 80 11.46 -5.93 4.37
CA PHE A 80 10.10 -6.35 4.65
C PHE A 80 10.00 -7.87 4.65
N ASN A 81 9.18 -8.41 5.54
CA ASN A 81 8.86 -9.83 5.55
C ASN A 81 7.73 -10.15 4.58
N GLY A 82 6.91 -9.16 4.26
CA GLY A 82 5.85 -9.29 3.29
C GLY A 82 5.56 -7.97 2.59
N ILE A 83 5.00 -8.08 1.40
CA ILE A 83 4.59 -6.94 0.58
C ILE A 83 3.19 -7.25 0.07
N CYS A 84 2.22 -6.38 0.38
CA CYS A 84 0.84 -6.54 -0.08
C CYS A 84 0.44 -5.35 -0.92
N THR A 85 -0.19 -5.60 -2.07
CA THR A 85 -0.76 -4.53 -2.88
C THR A 85 -2.27 -4.66 -2.92
N GLY A 86 -2.96 -3.53 -2.92
CA GLY A 86 -4.40 -3.48 -3.08
C GLY A 86 -4.78 -2.69 -4.33
N PHE A 87 -5.69 -1.76 -4.17
CA PHE A 87 -6.19 -0.96 -5.29
C PHE A 87 -5.08 -0.13 -5.93
N LEU A 88 -4.94 -0.28 -7.24
CA LEU A 88 -4.03 0.51 -8.06
C LEU A 88 -4.86 1.22 -9.12
N GLY A 89 -4.87 2.54 -9.06
CA GLY A 89 -5.79 3.35 -9.85
C GLY A 89 -5.38 3.58 -11.30
N SER A 90 -4.15 3.21 -11.70
CA SER A 90 -3.66 3.52 -13.04
C SER A 90 -2.50 2.62 -13.44
N ALA A 91 -2.21 2.59 -14.74
CA ALA A 91 -1.04 1.89 -15.26
C ALA A 91 0.25 2.46 -14.69
N ARG A 92 0.29 3.77 -14.42
CA ARG A 92 1.45 4.42 -13.83
C ARG A 92 1.72 3.89 -12.41
N GLN A 93 0.67 3.69 -11.62
CA GLN A 93 0.81 3.09 -10.29
C GLN A 93 1.31 1.65 -10.37
N ILE A 94 0.88 0.90 -11.37
CA ILE A 94 1.38 -0.46 -11.58
C ILE A 94 2.89 -0.44 -11.82
N ARG A 95 3.37 0.49 -12.64
CA ARG A 95 4.82 0.62 -12.88
C ARG A 95 5.58 1.02 -11.63
N ILE A 96 4.99 1.88 -10.80
CA ILE A 96 5.59 2.26 -9.52
C ILE A 96 5.70 1.05 -8.60
N VAL A 97 4.68 0.21 -8.55
CA VAL A 97 4.70 -1.02 -7.76
C VAL A 97 5.77 -1.98 -8.28
N GLU A 98 5.89 -2.11 -9.60
CA GLU A 98 6.96 -2.92 -10.18
C GLU A 98 8.34 -2.42 -9.74
N HIS A 99 8.54 -1.10 -9.73
CA HIS A 99 9.77 -0.49 -9.24
C HIS A 99 9.97 -0.79 -7.75
N PHE A 100 8.91 -0.67 -6.95
CA PHE A 100 8.97 -1.01 -5.53
C PHE A 100 9.43 -2.46 -5.33
N LEU A 101 8.85 -3.39 -6.09
CA LEU A 101 9.22 -4.79 -6.00
C LEU A 101 10.68 -5.01 -6.39
N SER A 102 11.19 -4.29 -7.38
CA SER A 102 12.60 -4.40 -7.78
C SER A 102 13.54 -3.96 -6.65
N LEU A 103 13.09 -3.07 -5.78
CA LEU A 103 13.90 -2.55 -4.68
C LEU A 103 13.80 -3.40 -3.42
N PHE A 104 12.63 -3.97 -3.13
CA PHE A 104 12.35 -4.58 -1.84
C PHE A 104 11.98 -6.05 -1.89
N GLN A 105 11.60 -6.61 -3.03
CA GLN A 105 11.26 -8.02 -3.13
C GLN A 105 12.54 -8.87 -3.11
N THR A 106 12.52 -9.91 -2.26
CA THR A 106 13.63 -10.85 -2.15
C THR A 106 13.06 -12.27 -2.22
N LYS A 107 13.95 -13.27 -2.31
CA LYS A 107 13.52 -14.66 -2.29
C LYS A 107 12.94 -15.09 -0.94
N ASP A 108 13.18 -14.30 0.10
CA ASP A 108 12.80 -14.64 1.47
C ASP A 108 11.53 -13.94 1.94
N ASN A 109 11.04 -12.94 1.22
CA ASN A 109 9.78 -12.29 1.58
C ASN A 109 8.63 -12.76 0.68
N ILE A 110 7.40 -12.53 1.15
CA ILE A 110 6.18 -12.96 0.45
C ILE A 110 5.54 -11.74 -0.17
N THR A 111 5.19 -11.83 -1.45
CA THR A 111 4.47 -10.77 -2.15
C THR A 111 3.07 -11.25 -2.47
N ILE A 112 2.06 -10.48 -2.05
CA ILE A 112 0.66 -10.75 -2.34
C ILE A 112 0.13 -9.57 -3.14
N ILE A 113 -0.33 -9.86 -4.37
CA ILE A 113 -0.90 -8.85 -5.25
C ILE A 113 -2.38 -9.12 -5.40
N ASP A 114 -3.21 -8.16 -5.00
CA ASP A 114 -4.65 -8.23 -5.15
C ASP A 114 -5.08 -7.28 -6.28
N PRO A 115 -5.36 -7.82 -7.47
CA PRO A 115 -5.74 -6.96 -8.61
C PRO A 115 -7.20 -6.54 -8.50
N VAL A 116 -7.52 -5.67 -7.55
CA VAL A 116 -8.87 -5.19 -7.32
C VAL A 116 -9.31 -4.35 -8.52
N MET A 117 -10.19 -4.89 -9.38
CA MET A 117 -10.69 -4.23 -10.57
C MET A 117 -12.17 -3.88 -10.48
N GLY A 118 -12.91 -4.54 -9.59
CA GLY A 118 -14.33 -4.33 -9.45
C GLY A 118 -14.92 -5.14 -8.33
N ASP A 119 -16.22 -4.98 -8.13
CA ASP A 119 -16.96 -5.63 -7.06
C ASP A 119 -18.33 -6.02 -7.58
N TYR A 120 -18.80 -7.20 -7.22
CA TYR A 120 -20.11 -7.74 -7.66
C TYR A 120 -20.28 -7.70 -9.18
N GLY A 121 -19.22 -8.02 -9.93
CA GLY A 121 -19.26 -8.06 -11.38
C GLY A 121 -19.18 -6.69 -12.07
N LYS A 122 -18.98 -5.62 -11.31
CA LYS A 122 -18.84 -4.26 -11.85
C LYS A 122 -17.43 -3.75 -11.62
N MET A 123 -16.86 -3.07 -12.62
CA MET A 123 -15.56 -2.44 -12.47
C MET A 123 -15.65 -1.31 -11.46
N ASP A 124 -14.60 -1.19 -10.62
CA ASP A 124 -14.53 -0.11 -9.65
C ASP A 124 -14.59 1.24 -10.37
N GLN A 125 -15.40 2.16 -9.86
CA GLN A 125 -15.67 3.42 -10.53
C GLN A 125 -14.47 4.35 -10.61
N THR A 126 -13.45 4.14 -9.79
CA THR A 126 -12.21 4.92 -9.82
C THR A 126 -11.10 4.25 -10.63
N TYR A 127 -11.34 3.05 -11.14
CA TYR A 127 -10.35 2.31 -11.91
C TYR A 127 -10.26 2.85 -13.34
N THR A 128 -9.03 3.08 -13.83
CA THR A 128 -8.81 3.57 -15.18
C THR A 128 -7.87 2.66 -15.97
#